data_f009844bf232e69d5b14b3d0f2f16d0e
#
_entry.id   f009844bf232e69d5b14b3d0f2f16d0e
#
_cell.length_a   1.000
_cell.length_b   1.000
_cell.length_c   1.000
_cell.angle_alpha   90.00
_cell.angle_beta   90.00
_cell.angle_gamma   90.00
#
_symmetry.space_group_name_H-M   'P 1'
#
loop_
_entity.id
_entity.type
_entity.pdbx_description
1 polymer ?
#
loop_
_entity_poly.entity_id
_entity_poly.type
_entity_poly.pdbx_seq_one_letter_code
_entity_poly.pdbx_strand_id
1 'polypeptide(L)'
;MPVALSYPGVYIDEVPSGVRAITGVATSITAFVGRARRGPIDSDDKSPVRIASYADFERAFGGLSNDCPMSFALMQYFANGGSDALIVRVHNGAVAAQMPALPAAALFSAASPGDWGNRLRVRVDHDVEAEVAAANLPNTM
;
A
#
# COMPACT_ATOMS: atom_id res chain seq x y z
N MET A 1 -16.04 -17.97 -42.47
CA MET A 1 -16.35 -17.80 -43.91
C MET A 1 -17.45 -18.79 -44.22
N PRO A 2 -18.54 -18.39 -44.87
CA PRO A 2 -19.56 -19.34 -45.27
C PRO A 2 -18.99 -20.30 -46.33
N VAL A 3 -19.14 -21.58 -46.09
CA VAL A 3 -18.71 -22.60 -47.06
C VAL A 3 -19.71 -22.61 -48.23
N ALA A 4 -19.21 -22.46 -49.43
CA ALA A 4 -20.04 -22.57 -50.61
C ALA A 4 -20.42 -24.02 -50.86
N LEU A 5 -21.69 -24.36 -50.66
CA LEU A 5 -22.25 -25.69 -50.81
C LEU A 5 -22.51 -25.96 -52.28
N SER A 6 -21.90 -27.02 -52.85
CA SER A 6 -21.99 -27.37 -54.27
C SER A 6 -22.97 -28.51 -54.57
N TYR A 7 -23.56 -29.18 -53.58
CA TYR A 7 -24.51 -30.29 -53.78
C TYR A 7 -25.69 -30.15 -52.82
N PRO A 8 -26.89 -30.61 -53.18
CA PRO A 8 -28.01 -30.77 -52.25
C PRO A 8 -27.67 -31.84 -51.21
N GLY A 9 -27.68 -31.47 -49.93
CA GLY A 9 -27.34 -32.37 -48.82
C GLY A 9 -27.66 -31.72 -47.49
N VAL A 10 -27.53 -32.52 -46.42
CA VAL A 10 -27.62 -32.01 -45.05
C VAL A 10 -26.18 -31.69 -44.59
N TYR A 11 -25.96 -30.49 -44.27
CA TYR A 11 -24.66 -29.98 -43.80
C TYR A 11 -24.77 -29.64 -42.32
N ILE A 12 -23.81 -30.08 -41.53
CA ILE A 12 -23.69 -29.72 -40.11
C ILE A 12 -22.67 -28.58 -40.02
N ASP A 13 -23.16 -27.43 -39.64
CA ASP A 13 -22.29 -26.28 -39.32
C ASP A 13 -22.14 -26.16 -37.80
N GLU A 14 -20.95 -26.43 -37.30
CA GLU A 14 -20.64 -26.23 -35.88
C GLU A 14 -20.40 -24.74 -35.62
N VAL A 15 -21.40 -24.08 -35.10
CA VAL A 15 -21.24 -22.71 -34.60
C VAL A 15 -20.60 -22.80 -33.20
N PRO A 16 -19.41 -22.23 -32.99
CA PRO A 16 -18.80 -22.20 -31.66
C PRO A 16 -19.76 -21.56 -30.68
N SER A 17 -20.18 -22.33 -29.69
CA SER A 17 -21.06 -21.80 -28.66
C SER A 17 -20.36 -20.70 -27.92
N GLY A 18 -20.93 -19.50 -27.91
CA GLY A 18 -20.39 -18.34 -27.20
C GLY A 18 -20.50 -18.47 -25.66
N VAL A 19 -20.49 -19.69 -25.15
CA VAL A 19 -20.48 -19.95 -23.70
C VAL A 19 -19.17 -19.45 -23.15
N ARG A 20 -19.21 -18.25 -22.59
CA ARG A 20 -18.10 -17.74 -21.78
C ARG A 20 -18.03 -18.60 -20.52
N ALA A 21 -16.94 -19.31 -20.33
CA ALA A 21 -16.65 -19.94 -19.06
C ALA A 21 -16.67 -18.85 -17.97
N ILE A 22 -17.57 -18.99 -17.01
CA ILE A 22 -17.59 -18.14 -15.82
C ILE A 22 -16.36 -18.55 -14.99
N THR A 23 -15.29 -17.82 -15.16
CA THR A 23 -14.09 -18.01 -14.32
C THR A 23 -14.45 -17.53 -12.93
N GLY A 24 -14.37 -18.41 -11.93
CA GLY A 24 -14.56 -18.03 -10.52
C GLY A 24 -13.55 -16.96 -10.13
N VAL A 25 -14.05 -15.84 -9.67
CA VAL A 25 -13.21 -14.78 -9.08
C VAL A 25 -12.87 -15.21 -7.65
N ALA A 26 -11.61 -15.05 -7.24
CA ALA A 26 -11.21 -15.28 -5.87
C ALA A 26 -12.00 -14.35 -4.93
N THR A 27 -12.89 -14.89 -4.12
CA THR A 27 -13.78 -14.14 -3.21
C THR A 27 -13.19 -13.96 -1.81
N SER A 28 -11.98 -14.47 -1.57
CA SER A 28 -11.32 -14.46 -0.26
C SER A 28 -10.46 -13.22 0.00
N ILE A 29 -10.36 -12.28 -0.96
CA ILE A 29 -9.64 -11.02 -0.76
C ILE A 29 -10.65 -9.95 -0.37
N THR A 30 -10.47 -9.37 0.81
CA THR A 30 -11.34 -8.32 1.34
C THR A 30 -10.67 -6.95 1.24
N ALA A 31 -11.37 -5.97 0.74
CA ALA A 31 -10.89 -4.59 0.71
C ALA A 31 -11.40 -3.81 1.94
N PHE A 32 -10.49 -3.13 2.62
CA PHE A 32 -10.78 -2.22 3.73
C PHE A 32 -10.42 -0.79 3.35
N VAL A 33 -11.40 0.07 3.38
CA VAL A 33 -11.24 1.50 3.09
C VAL A 33 -11.54 2.28 4.36
N GLY A 34 -10.56 3.02 4.86
CA GLY A 34 -10.75 3.73 6.11
C GLY A 34 -9.54 4.51 6.59
N ARG A 35 -9.67 5.08 7.80
CA ARG A 35 -8.61 5.85 8.44
C ARG A 35 -7.64 4.93 9.16
N ALA A 36 -6.35 5.29 9.11
CA ALA A 36 -5.28 4.66 9.88
C ALA A 36 -4.31 5.71 10.42
N ARG A 37 -3.55 5.36 11.45
CA ARG A 37 -2.64 6.31 12.14
C ARG A 37 -1.50 6.79 11.23
N ARG A 38 -0.96 5.93 10.40
CA ARG A 38 0.15 6.18 9.49
C ARG A 38 0.03 5.31 8.24
N GLY A 39 1.00 5.36 7.37
CA GLY A 39 1.10 4.53 6.18
C GLY A 39 0.72 5.27 4.90
N PRO A 40 0.84 4.61 3.75
CA PRO A 40 0.49 5.18 2.45
C PRO A 40 -0.95 5.67 2.43
N ILE A 41 -1.19 6.71 1.68
CA ILE A 41 -2.53 7.25 1.43
C ILE A 41 -3.03 6.82 0.06
N ASP A 42 -4.30 7.02 -0.21
CA ASP A 42 -4.96 6.62 -1.46
C ASP A 42 -4.35 7.24 -2.72
N SER A 43 -3.71 8.40 -2.59
CA SER A 43 -3.00 9.08 -3.69
C SER A 43 -1.56 8.61 -3.90
N ASP A 44 -1.03 7.73 -3.05
CA ASP A 44 0.33 7.22 -3.20
C ASP A 44 0.38 6.03 -4.18
N ASP A 45 1.44 5.92 -4.95
CA ASP A 45 1.69 4.79 -5.87
C ASP A 45 1.71 3.42 -5.16
N LYS A 46 1.87 3.42 -3.83
CA LYS A 46 1.88 2.22 -3.00
C LYS A 46 0.50 1.79 -2.50
N SER A 47 -0.55 2.51 -2.83
CA SER A 47 -1.93 2.17 -2.48
C SER A 47 -2.63 1.49 -3.67
N PRO A 48 -3.49 0.47 -3.48
CA PRO A 48 -3.79 -0.21 -2.21
C PRO A 48 -2.66 -1.12 -1.72
N VAL A 49 -2.50 -1.22 -0.41
CA VAL A 49 -1.51 -2.10 0.22
C VAL A 49 -2.14 -3.46 0.49
N ARG A 50 -1.54 -4.52 -0.03
CA ARG A 50 -1.94 -5.90 0.28
C ARG A 50 -1.24 -6.37 1.54
N ILE A 51 -2.00 -6.96 2.45
CA ILE A 51 -1.51 -7.50 3.71
C ILE A 51 -2.05 -8.93 3.91
N ALA A 52 -1.21 -9.80 4.45
CA ALA A 52 -1.53 -11.19 4.73
C ALA A 52 -1.71 -11.49 6.22
N SER A 53 -1.41 -10.53 7.09
CA SER A 53 -1.55 -10.67 8.53
C SER A 53 -1.85 -9.36 9.21
N TYR A 54 -2.40 -9.43 10.45
CA TYR A 54 -2.60 -8.25 11.27
C TYR A 54 -1.27 -7.57 11.65
N ALA A 55 -0.19 -8.35 11.83
CA ALA A 55 1.14 -7.81 12.09
C ALA A 55 1.69 -6.96 10.93
N ASP A 56 1.34 -7.29 9.69
CA ASP A 56 1.69 -6.47 8.52
C ASP A 56 0.96 -5.12 8.58
N PHE A 57 -0.32 -5.15 8.99
CA PHE A 57 -1.08 -3.92 9.21
C PHE A 57 -0.46 -3.05 10.31
N GLU A 58 -0.05 -3.62 11.43
CA GLU A 58 0.59 -2.87 12.53
C GLU A 58 1.88 -2.19 12.07
N ARG A 59 2.71 -2.90 11.31
CA ARG A 59 3.97 -2.36 10.79
C ARG A 59 3.74 -1.22 9.80
N ALA A 60 2.79 -1.38 8.88
CA ALA A 60 2.54 -0.41 7.82
C ALA A 60 1.67 0.76 8.29
N PHE A 61 0.62 0.50 9.06
CA PHE A 61 -0.45 1.46 9.37
C PHE A 61 -0.55 1.88 10.84
N GLY A 62 0.23 1.26 11.73
CA GLY A 62 0.41 1.70 13.11
C GLY A 62 -0.53 1.06 14.14
N GLY A 63 -1.21 -0.03 13.79
CA GLY A 63 -1.97 -0.85 14.73
C GLY A 63 -3.28 -0.22 15.20
N LEU A 64 -3.75 -0.67 16.38
CA LEU A 64 -5.03 -0.25 16.96
C LEU A 64 -5.05 1.23 17.32
N SER A 65 -6.16 1.87 17.02
CA SER A 65 -6.45 3.23 17.44
C SER A 65 -7.95 3.46 17.56
N ASN A 66 -8.37 4.10 18.63
CA ASN A 66 -9.78 4.42 18.86
C ASN A 66 -10.38 5.33 17.77
N ASP A 67 -9.53 6.18 17.18
CA ASP A 67 -9.92 7.09 16.11
C ASP A 67 -9.98 6.43 14.72
N CYS A 68 -9.59 5.16 14.64
CA CYS A 68 -9.46 4.41 13.39
C CYS A 68 -10.23 3.08 13.48
N PRO A 69 -11.56 3.05 13.30
CA PRO A 69 -12.36 1.83 13.40
C PRO A 69 -11.90 0.70 12.48
N MET A 70 -11.30 1.03 11.33
CA MET A 70 -10.73 0.06 10.40
C MET A 70 -9.71 -0.86 11.08
N SER A 71 -8.94 -0.38 12.06
CA SER A 71 -7.93 -1.17 12.76
C SER A 71 -8.55 -2.32 13.57
N PHE A 72 -9.72 -2.08 14.19
CA PHE A 72 -10.47 -3.11 14.90
C PHE A 72 -11.12 -4.12 13.95
N ALA A 73 -11.69 -3.61 12.85
CA ALA A 73 -12.29 -4.47 11.82
C ALA A 73 -11.27 -5.45 11.23
N LEU A 74 -10.06 -4.97 10.94
CA LEU A 74 -8.96 -5.80 10.46
C LEU A 74 -8.49 -6.82 11.49
N MET A 75 -8.36 -6.42 12.75
CA MET A 75 -8.01 -7.35 13.82
C MET A 75 -9.03 -8.50 13.89
N GLN A 76 -10.33 -8.17 13.86
CA GLN A 76 -11.39 -9.18 13.88
C GLN A 76 -11.41 -10.03 12.61
N TYR A 77 -11.15 -9.43 11.44
CA TYR A 77 -11.07 -10.16 10.19
C TYR A 77 -10.01 -11.26 10.24
N PHE A 78 -8.78 -10.93 10.63
CA PHE A 78 -7.70 -11.91 10.72
C PHE A 78 -7.91 -12.91 11.88
N ALA A 79 -8.50 -12.49 13.00
CA ALA A 79 -8.84 -13.38 14.10
C ALA A 79 -9.91 -14.42 13.73
N ASN A 80 -10.78 -14.10 12.78
CA ASN A 80 -11.83 -14.99 12.29
C ASN A 80 -11.43 -15.77 11.01
N GLY A 81 -10.14 -15.88 10.72
CA GLY A 81 -9.63 -16.71 9.63
C GLY A 81 -9.48 -16.00 8.29
N GLY A 82 -9.59 -14.68 8.27
CA GLY A 82 -9.20 -13.89 7.09
C GLY A 82 -7.71 -14.07 6.78
N SER A 83 -7.35 -14.16 5.52
CA SER A 83 -5.97 -14.45 5.11
C SER A 83 -5.38 -13.40 4.17
N ASP A 84 -6.20 -12.55 3.56
CA ASP A 84 -5.75 -11.63 2.52
C ASP A 84 -6.63 -10.37 2.50
N ALA A 85 -6.03 -9.22 2.66
CA ALA A 85 -6.75 -7.97 2.66
C ALA A 85 -6.01 -6.87 1.87
N LEU A 86 -6.79 -6.03 1.20
CA LEU A 86 -6.31 -4.83 0.53
C LEU A 86 -6.71 -3.61 1.37
N ILE A 87 -5.75 -2.79 1.71
CA ILE A 87 -5.95 -1.61 2.55
C ILE A 87 -5.83 -0.35 1.72
N VAL A 88 -6.87 0.47 1.78
CA VAL A 88 -6.87 1.84 1.24
C VAL A 88 -7.06 2.81 2.40
N ARG A 89 -6.02 3.58 2.70
CA ARG A 89 -6.07 4.59 3.74
C ARG A 89 -6.60 5.90 3.18
N VAL A 90 -7.75 6.33 3.69
CA VAL A 90 -8.32 7.64 3.35
C VAL A 90 -7.92 8.70 4.37
N HIS A 91 -7.80 9.95 3.91
CA HIS A 91 -7.47 11.10 4.73
C HIS A 91 -8.24 12.36 4.26
N ASN A 92 -8.27 13.38 5.07
CA ASN A 92 -8.86 14.67 4.74
C ASN A 92 -7.74 15.73 4.75
N GLY A 93 -7.10 15.95 3.61
CA GLY A 93 -6.08 16.99 3.45
C GLY A 93 -4.83 16.83 4.34
N ALA A 94 -4.55 15.61 4.83
CA ALA A 94 -3.39 15.40 5.69
C ALA A 94 -2.08 15.53 4.88
N VAL A 95 -1.11 16.24 5.44
CA VAL A 95 0.22 16.46 4.89
C VAL A 95 1.25 15.79 5.79
N ALA A 96 2.35 15.29 5.20
CA ALA A 96 3.46 14.76 5.98
C ALA A 96 4.11 15.88 6.82
N ALA A 97 4.40 15.58 8.08
CA ALA A 97 5.10 16.53 8.94
C ALA A 97 6.51 16.77 8.39
N GLN A 98 6.92 18.04 8.39
CA GLN A 98 8.23 18.45 7.93
C GLN A 98 8.94 19.21 9.05
N MET A 99 10.25 18.99 9.16
CA MET A 99 11.08 19.75 10.05
C MET A 99 11.67 20.94 9.27
N PRO A 100 11.63 22.18 9.82
CA PRO A 100 12.30 23.31 9.19
C PRO A 100 13.75 22.98 8.88
N ALA A 101 14.23 23.48 7.76
CA ALA A 101 15.58 23.24 7.31
C ALA A 101 16.60 23.56 8.41
N LEU A 102 17.41 22.58 8.77
CA LEU A 102 18.63 22.82 9.55
C LEU A 102 19.61 23.61 8.67
N PRO A 103 20.55 24.35 9.26
CA PRO A 103 21.43 25.28 8.50
C PRO A 103 22.21 24.64 7.36
N ALA A 104 22.19 23.31 7.23
CA ALA A 104 22.88 22.53 6.22
C ALA A 104 22.00 22.02 5.07
N ALA A 105 20.87 22.65 4.77
CA ALA A 105 19.97 22.30 3.65
C ALA A 105 19.34 20.88 3.71
N ALA A 106 19.33 20.21 4.84
CA ALA A 106 18.66 18.92 4.99
C ALA A 106 17.20 19.14 5.40
N LEU A 107 16.27 18.76 4.53
CA LEU A 107 14.84 18.74 4.84
C LEU A 107 14.46 17.33 5.29
N PHE A 108 14.01 17.20 6.53
CA PHE A 108 13.45 15.96 7.04
C PHE A 108 11.94 15.99 6.91
N SER A 109 11.39 14.98 6.24
CA SER A 109 9.95 14.80 6.09
C SER A 109 9.53 13.45 6.67
N ALA A 110 8.37 13.43 7.32
CA ALA A 110 7.77 12.17 7.75
C ALA A 110 7.41 11.30 6.53
N ALA A 111 7.62 10.00 6.64
CA ALA A 111 7.39 9.06 5.54
C ALA A 111 5.92 8.93 5.12
N SER A 112 4.99 9.38 5.95
CA SER A 112 3.56 9.42 5.63
C SER A 112 2.85 10.47 6.47
N PRO A 113 1.70 11.00 6.01
CA PRO A 113 0.88 11.92 6.77
C PRO A 113 0.31 11.30 8.06
N GLY A 114 0.19 12.09 9.11
CA GLY A 114 -0.45 11.70 10.37
C GLY A 114 0.17 12.38 11.59
N ASP A 115 -0.57 12.44 12.70
CA ASP A 115 -0.14 13.07 13.95
C ASP A 115 1.15 12.48 14.54
N TRP A 116 1.46 11.23 14.20
CA TRP A 116 2.68 10.57 14.63
C TRP A 116 3.94 11.33 14.17
N GLY A 117 3.88 11.96 13.00
CA GLY A 117 4.99 12.72 12.44
C GLY A 117 5.35 13.94 13.29
N ASN A 118 4.39 14.57 13.96
CA ASN A 118 4.62 15.72 14.85
C ASN A 118 5.40 15.35 16.12
N ARG A 119 5.49 14.07 16.44
CA ARG A 119 6.24 13.55 17.60
C ARG A 119 7.66 13.14 17.27
N LEU A 120 8.03 13.14 15.99
CA LEU A 120 9.39 12.83 15.56
C LEU A 120 10.34 13.91 16.09
N ARG A 121 11.53 13.47 16.45
CA ARG A 121 12.65 14.32 16.82
C ARG A 121 13.86 13.83 16.07
N VAL A 122 14.61 14.75 15.50
CA VAL A 122 15.86 14.46 14.82
C VAL A 122 16.97 15.20 15.56
N ARG A 123 18.04 14.50 15.86
CA ARG A 123 19.28 15.07 16.35
C ARG A 123 20.37 14.74 15.33
N VAL A 124 21.09 15.74 14.92
CA VAL A 124 22.30 15.58 14.12
C VAL A 124 23.46 15.91 15.06
N ASP A 125 24.32 14.96 15.29
CA ASP A 125 25.57 15.14 16.00
C ASP A 125 26.74 14.72 15.10
N HIS A 126 27.90 15.18 15.44
CA HIS A 126 29.15 14.91 14.74
C HIS A 126 30.05 13.98 15.56
N ASP A 127 29.45 13.25 16.52
CA ASP A 127 30.14 12.25 17.32
C ASP A 127 30.37 10.99 16.50
N VAL A 128 31.34 11.09 15.59
CA VAL A 128 31.78 10.00 14.73
C VAL A 128 33.18 9.58 15.17
N GLU A 129 33.44 8.27 15.19
CA GLU A 129 34.79 7.78 15.42
C GLU A 129 35.77 8.39 14.43
N ALA A 130 36.99 8.69 14.87
CA ALA A 130 37.97 9.40 14.09
C ALA A 130 38.29 8.76 12.70
N GLU A 131 38.16 7.45 12.60
CA GLU A 131 38.35 6.71 11.34
C GLU A 131 37.23 7.00 10.32
N VAL A 132 35.99 7.12 10.78
CA VAL A 132 34.83 7.44 9.92
C VAL A 132 34.86 8.90 9.50
N ALA A 133 35.26 9.79 10.39
CA ALA A 133 35.45 11.20 10.09
C ALA A 133 36.55 11.45 9.02
N ALA A 134 37.64 10.70 9.08
CA ALA A 134 38.70 10.76 8.10
C ALA A 134 38.33 10.20 6.71
N ALA A 135 37.42 9.21 6.66
CA ALA A 135 37.00 8.61 5.41
C ALA A 135 35.92 9.39 4.66
N ASN A 136 35.20 10.29 5.33
CA ASN A 136 34.01 10.96 4.78
C ASN A 136 34.18 12.47 4.54
N LEU A 137 35.36 13.01 4.66
CA LEU A 137 35.58 14.41 4.28
C LEU A 137 35.94 14.51 2.79
N PRO A 138 35.01 14.91 1.92
CA PRO A 138 35.43 15.55 0.68
C PRO A 138 36.06 16.90 1.09
N ASN A 139 37.38 16.96 0.92
CA ASN A 139 38.11 18.17 1.05
C ASN A 139 37.68 19.09 -0.11
N THR A 140 36.69 19.91 0.11
CA THR A 140 36.35 21.03 -0.78
C THR A 140 36.89 22.30 -0.17
N MET A 141 38.11 22.64 -0.61
CA MET A 141 38.49 24.02 -0.65
C MET A 141 37.67 24.79 -1.68
#